data_caeadba09dc37ee0c0688828f9870a37
#
_entry.id   caeadba09dc37ee0c0688828f9870a37
#
_cell.length_a   1.000
_cell.length_b   1.000
_cell.length_c   1.000
_cell.angle_alpha   90.00
_cell.angle_beta   90.00
_cell.angle_gamma   90.00
#
_symmetry.space_group_name_H-M   'P 1'
#
loop_
_entity.id
_entity.type
_entity.pdbx_description
1 polymer ?
#
loop_
_entity_poly.entity_id
_entity_poly.type
_entity_poly.pdbx_seq_one_letter_code
_entity_poly.pdbx_strand_id
1 'polypeptide(L)'
;MNEDNYTWVLSRLAVELDEMPYQYEDFSIRTWVENVYRLFTDRNFAIIDKDGKKIGYARSVWAMISLNTRKPADLLALHGGSIVDYVCDEPCPIEKPSRIKVTSTEPASSLNAKYSDIDINGHVNSIRYIEHILDLFPIELYKESRIRRFEMTYVAESYYGDELTFYK
;
A
#
# COMPACT_ATOMS: atom_id res chain seq x y z
N MET A 1 -20.16 6.40 -9.56
CA MET A 1 -19.82 5.80 -10.86
C MET A 1 -18.67 6.58 -11.41
N ASN A 2 -17.59 5.91 -11.81
CA ASN A 2 -16.38 6.60 -12.31
C ASN A 2 -16.63 6.92 -13.80
N GLU A 3 -17.11 8.14 -14.09
CA GLU A 3 -17.52 8.56 -15.45
C GLU A 3 -16.36 8.52 -16.47
N ASP A 4 -15.13 8.54 -15.97
CA ASP A 4 -13.93 8.65 -16.80
C ASP A 4 -13.25 7.30 -17.13
N ASN A 5 -13.77 6.15 -16.66
CA ASN A 5 -13.18 4.83 -16.84
C ASN A 5 -11.70 4.72 -16.40
N TYR A 6 -11.33 5.43 -15.34
CA TYR A 6 -10.02 5.33 -14.68
C TYR A 6 -10.17 4.81 -13.26
N THR A 7 -9.11 4.18 -12.75
CA THR A 7 -9.03 3.76 -11.34
C THR A 7 -7.62 4.00 -10.80
N TRP A 8 -7.54 4.21 -9.49
CA TRP A 8 -6.27 4.30 -8.78
C TRP A 8 -5.80 2.91 -8.37
N VAL A 9 -4.52 2.64 -8.61
CA VAL A 9 -3.85 1.42 -8.14
C VAL A 9 -2.67 1.78 -7.25
N LEU A 10 -2.58 1.09 -6.12
CA LEU A 10 -1.45 1.20 -5.21
C LEU A 10 -0.27 0.43 -5.81
N SER A 11 0.84 1.13 -6.03
CA SER A 11 2.07 0.54 -6.56
C SER A 11 3.08 0.20 -5.47
N ARG A 12 3.27 1.10 -4.51
CA ARG A 12 4.21 0.91 -3.39
C ARG A 12 3.65 1.52 -2.11
N LEU A 13 4.02 0.92 -0.99
CA LEU A 13 3.65 1.36 0.35
C LEU A 13 4.84 1.17 1.28
N ALA A 14 5.12 2.15 2.12
CA ALA A 14 5.96 2.04 3.30
C ALA A 14 5.18 2.55 4.50
N VAL A 15 5.26 1.83 5.61
CA VAL A 15 4.64 2.20 6.88
C VAL A 15 5.69 2.11 7.98
N GLU A 16 5.83 3.15 8.78
CA GLU A 16 6.61 3.13 10.02
C GLU A 16 5.71 3.50 11.20
N LEU A 17 5.78 2.68 12.25
CA LEU A 17 5.03 2.88 13.48
C LEU A 17 6.00 2.94 14.66
N ASP A 18 5.96 4.03 15.41
CA ASP A 18 6.67 4.16 16.68
C ASP A 18 5.88 3.50 17.81
N GLU A 19 4.56 3.64 17.77
CA GLU A 19 3.62 3.03 18.72
C GLU A 19 2.40 2.47 17.99
N MET A 20 1.81 1.40 18.52
CA MET A 20 0.54 0.85 18.03
C MET A 20 -0.59 1.33 18.93
N PRO A 21 -1.75 1.76 18.38
CA PRO A 21 -2.93 2.00 19.19
C PRO A 21 -3.33 0.72 19.93
N TYR A 22 -3.78 0.85 21.18
CA TYR A 22 -4.32 -0.27 21.92
C TYR A 22 -5.68 -0.68 21.35
N GLN A 23 -6.06 -1.92 21.64
CA GLN A 23 -7.39 -2.42 21.28
C GLN A 23 -8.49 -1.50 21.82
N TYR A 24 -9.43 -1.10 20.94
CA TYR A 24 -10.53 -0.14 21.22
C TYR A 24 -10.09 1.31 21.46
N GLU A 25 -8.86 1.64 21.20
CA GLU A 25 -8.41 3.03 21.26
C GLU A 25 -8.69 3.74 19.94
N ASP A 26 -9.24 4.95 20.03
CA ASP A 26 -9.50 5.78 18.86
C ASP A 26 -8.18 6.33 18.29
N PHE A 27 -8.07 6.32 16.97
CA PHE A 27 -6.99 6.98 16.26
C PHE A 27 -7.53 7.63 14.99
N SER A 28 -6.79 8.56 14.42
CA SER A 28 -7.11 9.20 13.16
C SER A 28 -5.97 9.06 12.15
N ILE A 29 -6.34 9.09 10.86
CA ILE A 29 -5.38 9.09 9.77
C ILE A 29 -5.54 10.40 9.01
N ARG A 30 -4.47 11.21 9.01
CA ARG A 30 -4.35 12.37 8.14
C ARG A 30 -3.60 11.96 6.88
N THR A 31 -4.04 12.44 5.72
CA THR A 31 -3.39 12.15 4.43
C THR A 31 -3.22 13.39 3.59
N TRP A 32 -2.14 13.45 2.81
CA TRP A 32 -1.85 14.52 1.85
C TRP A 32 -1.09 14.00 0.64
N VAL A 33 -1.17 14.72 -0.48
CA VAL A 33 -0.37 14.47 -1.69
C VAL A 33 0.89 15.29 -1.59
N GLU A 34 2.06 14.66 -1.63
CA GLU A 34 3.37 15.35 -1.60
C GLU A 34 3.82 15.75 -2.99
N ASN A 35 3.64 14.83 -3.97
CA ASN A 35 4.07 15.09 -5.34
C ASN A 35 3.10 14.47 -6.35
N VAL A 36 2.99 15.13 -7.50
CA VAL A 36 2.32 14.62 -8.70
C VAL A 36 3.33 14.55 -9.82
N TYR A 37 3.48 13.37 -10.39
CA TYR A 37 4.28 13.10 -11.58
C TYR A 37 3.36 12.74 -12.76
N ARG A 38 3.91 12.62 -13.93
CA ARG A 38 3.11 12.30 -15.12
C ARG A 38 2.28 11.03 -14.99
N LEU A 39 2.81 9.96 -14.37
CA LEU A 39 2.16 8.63 -14.28
C LEU A 39 1.82 8.18 -12.87
N PHE A 40 2.23 8.92 -11.83
CA PHE A 40 2.00 8.53 -10.43
C PHE A 40 2.00 9.74 -9.51
N THR A 41 1.49 9.51 -8.29
CA THR A 41 1.53 10.47 -7.19
C THR A 41 2.22 9.84 -5.97
N ASP A 42 2.89 10.67 -5.19
CA ASP A 42 3.31 10.33 -3.83
C ASP A 42 2.26 10.84 -2.85
N ARG A 43 1.70 9.94 -2.06
CA ARG A 43 0.72 10.25 -1.01
C ARG A 43 1.23 9.80 0.34
N ASN A 44 1.17 10.69 1.30
CA ASN A 44 1.62 10.47 2.66
C ASN A 44 0.47 10.34 3.63
N PHE A 45 0.75 9.72 4.78
CA PHE A 45 -0.19 9.55 5.87
C PHE A 45 0.53 9.78 7.20
N ALA A 46 -0.18 10.36 8.16
CA ALA A 46 0.21 10.40 9.57
C ALA A 46 -0.86 9.66 10.37
N ILE A 47 -0.43 8.76 11.23
CA ILE A 47 -1.29 8.07 12.19
C ILE A 47 -1.20 8.85 13.50
N ILE A 48 -2.34 9.26 14.03
CA ILE A 48 -2.47 10.18 15.15
C ILE A 48 -3.35 9.52 16.20
N ASP A 49 -2.84 9.41 17.42
CA ASP A 49 -3.57 8.82 18.53
C ASP A 49 -4.70 9.74 19.05
N LYS A 50 -5.45 9.29 20.04
CA LYS A 50 -6.54 10.02 20.67
C LYS A 50 -6.13 11.35 21.31
N ASP A 51 -4.86 11.49 21.68
CA ASP A 51 -4.30 12.67 22.34
C ASP A 51 -3.69 13.68 21.34
N GLY A 52 -3.77 13.35 20.02
CA GLY A 52 -3.24 14.18 18.94
C GLY A 52 -1.75 13.98 18.67
N LYS A 53 -1.10 12.99 19.29
CA LYS A 53 0.30 12.63 19.04
C LYS A 53 0.41 11.83 17.75
N LYS A 54 1.37 12.16 16.90
CA LYS A 54 1.71 11.36 15.73
C LYS A 54 2.51 10.13 16.19
N ILE A 55 1.95 8.94 16.00
CA ILE A 55 2.50 7.65 16.43
C ILE A 55 3.07 6.82 15.28
N GLY A 56 2.93 7.32 14.04
CA GLY A 56 3.50 6.69 12.86
C GLY A 56 3.18 7.45 11.60
N TYR A 57 3.81 7.00 10.52
CA TYR A 57 3.65 7.58 9.18
C TYR A 57 3.60 6.47 8.12
N ALA A 58 2.98 6.80 6.99
CA ALA A 58 3.08 5.98 5.81
C ALA A 58 3.33 6.84 4.56
N ARG A 59 4.00 6.25 3.58
CA ARG A 59 4.20 6.82 2.23
C ARG A 59 3.76 5.82 1.20
N SER A 60 3.02 6.27 0.20
CA SER A 60 2.53 5.40 -0.87
C SER A 60 2.74 6.05 -2.23
N VAL A 61 2.88 5.21 -3.24
CA VAL A 61 2.94 5.60 -4.65
C VAL A 61 1.73 5.01 -5.35
N TRP A 62 0.96 5.88 -5.99
CA TRP A 62 -0.27 5.52 -6.70
C TRP A 62 -0.14 5.86 -8.17
N ALA A 63 -0.61 4.95 -9.02
CA ALA A 63 -0.80 5.19 -10.44
C ALA A 63 -2.30 5.20 -10.77
N MET A 64 -2.70 6.04 -11.71
CA MET A 64 -4.03 5.96 -12.29
C MET A 64 -3.93 5.16 -13.59
N ILE A 65 -4.81 4.18 -13.76
CA ILE A 65 -4.86 3.35 -14.96
C ILE A 65 -6.23 3.43 -15.62
N SER A 66 -6.24 3.33 -16.95
CA SER A 66 -7.48 3.17 -17.72
C SER A 66 -8.04 1.76 -17.50
N LEU A 67 -9.31 1.65 -17.12
CA LEU A 67 -10.01 0.36 -16.98
C LEU A 67 -10.12 -0.39 -18.31
N ASN A 68 -10.20 0.35 -19.42
CA ASN A 68 -10.35 -0.23 -20.75
C ASN A 68 -9.04 -0.78 -21.33
N THR A 69 -7.94 -0.02 -21.17
CA THR A 69 -6.65 -0.37 -21.79
C THR A 69 -5.64 -0.95 -20.82
N ARG A 70 -5.90 -0.86 -19.51
CA ARG A 70 -5.00 -1.23 -18.40
C ARG A 70 -3.66 -0.49 -18.44
N LYS A 71 -3.57 0.63 -19.18
CA LYS A 71 -2.36 1.45 -19.29
C LYS A 71 -2.42 2.62 -18.30
N PRO A 72 -1.25 3.06 -17.79
CA PRO A 72 -1.17 4.25 -16.94
C PRO A 72 -1.70 5.49 -17.69
N ALA A 73 -2.44 6.32 -16.98
CA ALA A 73 -2.95 7.60 -17.45
C ALA A 73 -1.90 8.70 -17.25
N ASP A 74 -1.90 9.70 -18.12
CA ASP A 74 -1.11 10.92 -17.94
C ASP A 74 -1.86 11.87 -16.99
N LEU A 75 -1.43 11.91 -15.73
CA LEU A 75 -2.08 12.70 -14.68
C LEU A 75 -2.02 14.20 -14.93
N LEU A 76 -0.99 14.66 -15.62
CA LEU A 76 -0.82 16.08 -15.92
C LEU A 76 -1.67 16.54 -17.12
N ALA A 77 -2.17 15.60 -17.93
CA ALA A 77 -3.08 15.87 -19.03
C ALA A 77 -4.55 15.73 -18.64
N LEU A 78 -4.86 14.87 -17.65
CA LEU A 78 -6.23 14.65 -17.18
C LEU A 78 -6.79 15.89 -16.50
N HIS A 79 -8.04 16.25 -16.84
CA HIS A 79 -8.76 17.41 -16.28
C HIS A 79 -7.93 18.72 -16.26
N GLY A 80 -7.08 18.91 -17.29
CA GLY A 80 -6.22 20.09 -17.38
C GLY A 80 -5.10 20.15 -16.33
N GLY A 81 -4.76 18.99 -15.73
CA GLY A 81 -3.71 18.90 -14.73
C GLY A 81 -4.10 19.37 -13.32
N SER A 82 -5.41 19.57 -13.06
CA SER A 82 -5.91 20.10 -11.77
C SER A 82 -5.49 19.27 -10.53
N ILE A 83 -5.01 18.04 -10.72
CA ILE A 83 -4.50 17.23 -9.62
C ILE A 83 -3.32 17.86 -8.89
N VAL A 84 -2.56 18.74 -9.54
CA VAL A 84 -1.43 19.46 -8.92
C VAL A 84 -1.88 20.45 -7.85
N ASP A 85 -3.12 20.92 -7.91
CA ASP A 85 -3.70 21.86 -6.94
C ASP A 85 -3.88 21.21 -5.55
N TYR A 86 -3.84 19.87 -5.47
CA TYR A 86 -3.95 19.11 -4.23
C TYR A 86 -2.60 18.84 -3.56
N VAL A 87 -1.48 19.29 -4.15
CA VAL A 87 -0.15 19.11 -3.56
C VAL A 87 -0.02 19.96 -2.32
N CYS A 88 0.43 19.34 -1.24
CA CYS A 88 0.69 19.96 0.04
C CYS A 88 2.20 19.91 0.33
N ASP A 89 2.80 21.06 0.59
CA ASP A 89 4.24 21.21 0.89
C ASP A 89 4.56 20.83 2.35
N GLU A 90 4.03 19.70 2.79
CA GLU A 90 4.34 19.13 4.10
C GLU A 90 5.22 17.88 3.92
N PRO A 91 6.47 17.89 4.40
CA PRO A 91 7.35 16.74 4.27
C PRO A 91 6.88 15.58 5.15
N CYS A 92 7.02 14.35 4.65
CA CYS A 92 6.86 13.15 5.45
C CYS A 92 8.22 12.74 6.04
N PRO A 93 8.32 12.47 7.35
CA PRO A 93 9.61 12.23 8.01
C PRO A 93 10.23 10.86 7.75
N ILE A 94 9.46 9.91 7.20
CA ILE A 94 9.98 8.57 6.87
C ILE A 94 10.49 8.49 5.43
N GLU A 95 11.38 7.54 5.18
CA GLU A 95 11.94 7.29 3.86
C GLU A 95 10.85 6.80 2.86
N LYS A 96 11.03 7.14 1.58
CA LYS A 96 10.15 6.66 0.50
C LYS A 96 10.22 5.14 0.38
N PRO A 97 9.11 4.47 -0.05
CA PRO A 97 9.14 3.04 -0.30
C PRO A 97 10.17 2.69 -1.40
N SER A 98 11.01 1.73 -1.10
CA SER A 98 12.04 1.25 -2.01
C SER A 98 11.44 0.37 -3.13
N ARG A 99 12.26 0.03 -4.13
CA ARG A 99 11.93 -1.03 -5.08
C ARG A 99 12.47 -2.35 -4.55
N ILE A 100 11.58 -3.16 -4.02
CA ILE A 100 11.92 -4.48 -3.51
C ILE A 100 12.16 -5.43 -4.67
N LYS A 101 13.23 -6.23 -4.59
CA LYS A 101 13.51 -7.31 -5.54
C LYS A 101 13.57 -8.63 -4.78
N VAL A 102 12.87 -9.63 -5.30
CA VAL A 102 13.00 -11.01 -4.79
C VAL A 102 14.37 -11.54 -5.20
N THR A 103 15.15 -11.99 -4.25
CA THR A 103 16.50 -12.55 -4.46
C THR A 103 16.58 -14.02 -4.10
N SER A 104 15.65 -14.54 -3.30
CA SER A 104 15.57 -15.97 -2.97
C SER A 104 15.01 -16.76 -4.14
N THR A 105 15.56 -17.95 -4.38
CA THR A 105 15.11 -18.89 -5.41
C THR A 105 14.35 -20.08 -4.85
N GLU A 106 14.35 -20.25 -3.53
CA GLU A 106 13.67 -21.36 -2.85
C GLU A 106 12.37 -20.87 -2.23
N PRO A 107 11.22 -21.45 -2.60
CA PRO A 107 9.95 -21.11 -2.00
C PRO A 107 9.92 -21.45 -0.50
N ALA A 108 9.48 -20.51 0.32
CA ALA A 108 9.23 -20.73 1.73
C ALA A 108 7.84 -21.35 1.96
N SER A 109 6.87 -20.99 1.11
CA SER A 109 5.48 -21.50 1.16
C SER A 109 4.78 -21.23 -0.16
N SER A 110 3.72 -21.96 -0.46
CA SER A 110 2.76 -21.59 -1.51
C SER A 110 1.33 -21.91 -1.07
N LEU A 111 0.37 -21.15 -1.57
CA LEU A 111 -1.05 -21.38 -1.36
C LEU A 111 -1.86 -20.89 -2.58
N ASN A 112 -3.08 -21.41 -2.75
CA ASN A 112 -3.98 -20.86 -3.73
C ASN A 112 -4.87 -19.79 -3.11
N ALA A 113 -5.04 -18.69 -3.83
CA ALA A 113 -5.93 -17.59 -3.42
C ALA A 113 -7.37 -18.08 -3.27
N LYS A 114 -7.99 -17.80 -2.12
CA LYS A 114 -9.33 -18.26 -1.74
C LYS A 114 -10.35 -17.13 -1.80
N TYR A 115 -11.62 -17.45 -1.65
CA TYR A 115 -12.70 -16.48 -1.59
C TYR A 115 -12.44 -15.34 -0.58
N SER A 116 -11.91 -15.68 0.61
CA SER A 116 -11.62 -14.71 1.65
C SER A 116 -10.49 -13.72 1.29
N ASP A 117 -9.69 -14.04 0.29
CA ASP A 117 -8.60 -13.17 -0.17
C ASP A 117 -9.07 -12.14 -1.19
N ILE A 118 -10.25 -12.32 -1.79
CA ILE A 118 -10.73 -11.54 -2.93
C ILE A 118 -11.50 -10.31 -2.47
N ASP A 119 -11.17 -9.17 -3.04
CA ASP A 119 -11.87 -7.90 -2.83
C ASP A 119 -13.06 -7.70 -3.78
N ILE A 120 -13.76 -6.57 -3.65
CA ILE A 120 -14.92 -6.20 -4.48
C ILE A 120 -14.58 -6.06 -5.97
N ASN A 121 -13.30 -5.87 -6.33
CA ASN A 121 -12.84 -5.75 -7.71
C ASN A 121 -12.49 -7.11 -8.32
N GLY A 122 -12.58 -8.20 -7.56
CA GLY A 122 -12.26 -9.55 -8.00
C GLY A 122 -10.77 -9.91 -7.94
N HIS A 123 -9.95 -9.08 -7.32
CA HIS A 123 -8.52 -9.30 -7.13
C HIS A 123 -8.19 -9.71 -5.71
N VAL A 124 -7.04 -10.36 -5.52
CA VAL A 124 -6.51 -10.57 -4.17
C VAL A 124 -6.28 -9.21 -3.51
N ASN A 125 -6.92 -8.99 -2.37
CA ASN A 125 -6.83 -7.75 -1.61
C ASN A 125 -5.38 -7.50 -1.16
N SER A 126 -4.92 -6.25 -1.27
CA SER A 126 -3.56 -5.86 -0.89
C SER A 126 -3.20 -6.22 0.56
N ILE A 127 -4.16 -6.19 1.48
CA ILE A 127 -3.96 -6.59 2.88
C ILE A 127 -3.70 -8.10 3.00
N ARG A 128 -4.32 -8.94 2.16
CA ARG A 128 -4.13 -10.40 2.20
C ARG A 128 -2.70 -10.81 1.88
N TYR A 129 -2.04 -10.14 0.95
CA TYR A 129 -0.61 -10.36 0.71
C TYR A 129 0.21 -10.08 1.98
N ILE A 130 -0.12 -9.02 2.73
CA ILE A 130 0.56 -8.68 3.97
C ILE A 130 0.34 -9.78 5.01
N GLU A 131 -0.89 -10.23 5.22
CA GLU A 131 -1.22 -11.31 6.16
C GLU A 131 -0.46 -12.59 5.82
N HIS A 132 -0.50 -13.02 4.56
CA HIS A 132 0.23 -14.23 4.13
C HIS A 132 1.75 -14.11 4.30
N ILE A 133 2.33 -12.92 4.10
CA ILE A 133 3.75 -12.69 4.37
C ILE A 133 4.05 -12.78 5.86
N LEU A 134 3.19 -12.20 6.70
CA LEU A 134 3.35 -12.26 8.15
C LEU A 134 3.24 -13.70 8.68
N ASP A 135 2.37 -14.52 8.08
CA ASP A 135 2.20 -15.94 8.43
C ASP A 135 3.44 -16.81 8.15
N LEU A 136 4.42 -16.31 7.39
CA LEU A 136 5.70 -17.00 7.19
C LEU A 136 6.58 -17.01 8.43
N PHE A 137 6.27 -16.23 9.44
CA PHE A 137 7.08 -16.07 10.65
C PHE A 137 6.36 -16.67 11.87
N PRO A 138 7.11 -17.28 12.81
CA PRO A 138 6.50 -17.87 14.01
C PRO A 138 5.92 -16.78 14.91
N ILE A 139 4.83 -17.12 15.60
CA ILE A 139 4.12 -16.22 16.52
C ILE A 139 5.02 -15.69 17.66
N GLU A 140 6.03 -16.46 18.04
CA GLU A 140 7.01 -16.08 19.06
C GLU A 140 7.78 -14.83 18.68
N LEU A 141 8.11 -14.66 17.38
CA LEU A 141 8.77 -13.46 16.88
C LEU A 141 7.96 -12.20 17.19
N TYR A 142 6.64 -12.27 17.04
CA TYR A 142 5.73 -11.13 17.27
C TYR A 142 5.49 -10.85 18.76
N LYS A 143 5.76 -11.82 19.66
CA LYS A 143 5.71 -11.62 21.12
C LYS A 143 6.96 -10.93 21.65
N GLU A 144 8.10 -11.18 21.02
CA GLU A 144 9.41 -10.69 21.47
C GLU A 144 9.85 -9.42 20.71
N SER A 145 9.25 -9.16 19.56
CA SER A 145 9.64 -8.06 18.65
C SER A 145 8.41 -7.35 18.10
N ARG A 146 8.61 -6.17 17.59
CA ARG A 146 7.57 -5.43 16.84
C ARG A 146 8.07 -5.05 15.46
N ILE A 147 7.17 -5.03 14.50
CA ILE A 147 7.44 -4.50 13.18
C ILE A 147 7.46 -2.97 13.31
N ARG A 148 8.62 -2.37 13.08
CA ARG A 148 8.76 -0.92 13.09
C ARG A 148 8.54 -0.33 11.71
N ARG A 149 9.06 -0.99 10.66
CA ARG A 149 8.90 -0.59 9.26
C ARG A 149 8.46 -1.77 8.42
N PHE A 150 7.52 -1.50 7.54
CA PHE A 150 7.01 -2.45 6.57
C PHE A 150 6.97 -1.79 5.19
N GLU A 151 7.46 -2.50 4.17
CA GLU A 151 7.41 -2.04 2.78
C GLU A 151 6.78 -3.07 1.86
N MET A 152 5.95 -2.62 0.94
CA MET A 152 5.35 -3.44 -0.12
C MET A 152 5.53 -2.79 -1.49
N THR A 153 5.77 -3.64 -2.48
CA THR A 153 5.71 -3.28 -3.90
C THR A 153 4.71 -4.22 -4.59
N TYR A 154 3.67 -3.65 -5.15
CA TYR A 154 2.65 -4.38 -5.91
C TYR A 154 3.02 -4.30 -7.40
N VAL A 155 3.32 -5.45 -8.01
CA VAL A 155 3.83 -5.53 -9.39
C VAL A 155 2.74 -6.02 -10.34
N ALA A 156 1.89 -6.94 -9.86
CA ALA A 156 0.79 -7.54 -10.62
C ALA A 156 -0.40 -7.83 -9.71
N GLU A 157 -1.57 -7.98 -10.30
CA GLU A 157 -2.78 -8.45 -9.63
C GLU A 157 -2.82 -9.98 -9.66
N SER A 158 -3.40 -10.59 -8.64
CA SER A 158 -3.73 -12.02 -8.60
C SER A 158 -5.23 -12.21 -8.40
N TYR A 159 -5.75 -13.34 -8.82
CA TYR A 159 -7.16 -13.67 -8.87
C TYR A 159 -7.49 -14.91 -8.04
N TYR A 160 -8.78 -15.17 -7.85
CA TYR A 160 -9.24 -16.39 -7.21
C TYR A 160 -8.68 -17.64 -7.89
N GLY A 161 -8.08 -18.51 -7.10
CA GLY A 161 -7.49 -19.77 -7.56
C GLY A 161 -6.03 -19.67 -8.04
N ASP A 162 -5.49 -18.46 -8.19
CA ASP A 162 -4.07 -18.30 -8.53
C ASP A 162 -3.18 -18.86 -7.42
N GLU A 163 -2.08 -19.49 -7.81
CA GLU A 163 -1.05 -19.93 -6.87
C GLU A 163 -0.17 -18.74 -6.48
N LEU A 164 -0.13 -18.45 -5.19
CA LEU A 164 0.76 -17.45 -4.59
C LEU A 164 1.95 -18.18 -3.98
N THR A 165 3.14 -17.93 -4.50
CA THR A 165 4.39 -18.51 -3.99
C THR A 165 5.18 -17.45 -3.23
N PHE A 166 5.57 -17.75 -2.00
CA PHE A 166 6.30 -16.87 -1.10
C PHE A 166 7.74 -17.30 -0.95
N TYR A 167 8.64 -16.33 -0.96
CA TYR A 167 10.09 -16.51 -0.81
C TYR A 167 10.56 -15.74 0.42
N LYS A 168 11.55 -16.28 1.14
CA LYS A 168 12.05 -15.71 2.38
C LYS A 168 13.58 -15.51 2.33
#